data_0bf2bce14c39f10d12d940bb741fa814
#
_entry.id   0bf2bce14c39f10d12d940bb741fa814
#
_cell.length_a   1.000
_cell.length_b   1.000
_cell.length_c   1.000
_cell.angle_alpha   90.00
_cell.angle_beta   90.00
_cell.angle_gamma   90.00
#
_symmetry.space_group_name_H-M   'P 1'
#
loop_
_entity.id
_entity.type
_entity.pdbx_description
1 polymer ?
#
loop_
_entity_poly.entity_id
_entity_poly.type
_entity_poly.pdbx_seq_one_letter_code
_entity_poly.pdbx_strand_id
1 'polypeptide(L)'
;MRINMGHFLRSCAWMLASAVVVFQLVGCAGTGSHPPAPRKAQTPDHRYKIGPLDTLNVVVWRNPELSGVVTVRPDGRISTPLVSDVLAAGKNPSDLALEIQNELSRVIRDPVVTVVVSTFQGNLNELIRIVGEATRPQSVAFRQDMTLLDVMIQAGGLTDFADGNAAVLVRGAEGGKQYSVRLKDLLKRGDISANVDVKPGDIVIVPQSWF
;
A
#
# COMPACT_ATOMS: atom_id res chain seq x y z
N MET A 1 -58.29 12.83 -52.95
CA MET A 1 -57.97 12.76 -51.51
C MET A 1 -56.48 13.14 -51.35
N ARG A 2 -56.19 14.43 -51.07
CA ARG A 2 -54.84 14.97 -50.98
C ARG A 2 -54.42 14.91 -49.53
N ILE A 3 -53.55 13.98 -49.21
CA ILE A 3 -52.98 13.84 -47.84
C ILE A 3 -51.93 14.95 -47.69
N ASN A 4 -52.12 15.78 -46.68
CA ASN A 4 -51.30 16.97 -46.43
C ASN A 4 -49.97 16.54 -45.75
N MET A 5 -48.96 16.27 -46.59
CA MET A 5 -47.64 15.73 -46.21
C MET A 5 -46.77 16.73 -45.40
N GLY A 6 -47.22 17.98 -45.29
CA GLY A 6 -46.47 19.04 -44.58
C GLY A 6 -46.55 18.95 -43.04
N HIS A 7 -47.61 18.39 -42.48
CA HIS A 7 -47.73 18.28 -41.01
C HIS A 7 -46.98 17.09 -40.44
N PHE A 8 -46.81 16.01 -41.20
CA PHE A 8 -46.11 14.82 -40.76
C PHE A 8 -44.59 15.05 -40.61
N LEU A 9 -43.97 15.84 -41.56
CA LEU A 9 -42.56 16.17 -41.47
C LEU A 9 -42.22 17.13 -40.32
N ARG A 10 -43.11 18.04 -39.97
CA ARG A 10 -42.89 18.96 -38.84
C ARG A 10 -42.96 18.28 -37.49
N SER A 11 -43.85 17.29 -37.31
CA SER A 11 -43.96 16.53 -36.06
C SER A 11 -42.77 15.58 -35.82
N CYS A 12 -42.21 14.95 -36.87
CA CYS A 12 -41.00 14.12 -36.75
C CYS A 12 -39.74 14.96 -36.42
N ALA A 13 -39.61 16.17 -36.96
CA ALA A 13 -38.50 17.07 -36.68
C ALA A 13 -38.50 17.53 -35.21
N TRP A 14 -39.66 17.74 -34.61
CA TRP A 14 -39.77 18.14 -33.19
C TRP A 14 -39.54 16.99 -32.24
N MET A 15 -39.90 15.74 -32.58
CA MET A 15 -39.59 14.56 -31.76
C MET A 15 -38.09 14.22 -31.82
N LEU A 16 -37.40 14.41 -32.94
CA LEU A 16 -35.99 14.20 -33.04
C LEU A 16 -35.17 15.28 -32.30
N ALA A 17 -35.65 16.52 -32.29
CA ALA A 17 -34.99 17.61 -31.55
C ALA A 17 -35.14 17.41 -30.02
N SER A 18 -36.25 16.92 -29.51
CA SER A 18 -36.45 16.62 -28.07
C SER A 18 -35.62 15.40 -27.62
N ALA A 19 -35.40 14.38 -28.46
CA ALA A 19 -34.58 13.22 -28.14
C ALA A 19 -33.09 13.56 -28.02
N VAL A 20 -32.60 14.53 -28.81
CA VAL A 20 -31.19 14.97 -28.74
C VAL A 20 -30.90 15.80 -27.48
N VAL A 21 -31.85 16.57 -26.97
CA VAL A 21 -31.69 17.39 -25.75
C VAL A 21 -31.66 16.51 -24.48
N VAL A 22 -32.34 15.38 -24.45
CA VAL A 22 -32.34 14.46 -23.29
C VAL A 22 -31.03 13.67 -23.18
N PHE A 23 -30.31 13.46 -24.29
CA PHE A 23 -29.03 12.73 -24.29
C PHE A 23 -27.82 13.55 -23.80
N GLN A 24 -27.94 14.87 -23.65
CA GLN A 24 -26.87 15.75 -23.19
C GLN A 24 -26.78 15.88 -21.64
N LEU A 25 -27.71 15.29 -20.87
CA LEU A 25 -27.77 15.42 -19.39
C LEU A 25 -27.14 14.28 -18.61
N VAL A 26 -26.52 13.30 -19.27
CA VAL A 26 -25.80 12.20 -18.63
C VAL A 26 -24.29 12.42 -18.68
N GLY A 27 -23.84 13.54 -18.22
CA GLY A 27 -22.39 13.80 -18.20
C GLY A 27 -22.02 14.89 -17.23
N CYS A 28 -21.89 14.54 -15.94
CA CYS A 28 -20.97 15.14 -14.96
C CYS A 28 -21.31 14.65 -13.55
N ALA A 29 -20.96 13.42 -13.23
CA ALA A 29 -20.83 12.99 -11.84
C ALA A 29 -19.47 12.31 -11.71
N GLY A 30 -18.43 13.09 -11.40
CA GLY A 30 -17.10 12.55 -11.17
C GLY A 30 -16.00 13.60 -11.25
N THR A 31 -16.01 14.55 -10.32
CA THR A 31 -14.89 15.50 -10.14
C THR A 31 -13.72 14.93 -9.33
N GLY A 32 -13.48 13.64 -9.41
CA GLY A 32 -12.26 13.02 -8.87
C GLY A 32 -11.28 12.76 -10.00
N SER A 33 -10.08 13.33 -9.97
CA SER A 33 -9.04 13.07 -10.97
C SER A 33 -8.57 11.60 -10.99
N HIS A 34 -8.96 10.81 -9.99
CA HIS A 34 -8.56 9.40 -9.83
C HIS A 34 -9.76 8.50 -9.53
N PRO A 35 -9.73 7.23 -9.97
CA PRO A 35 -10.77 6.26 -9.62
C PRO A 35 -10.80 6.01 -8.11
N PRO A 36 -11.96 5.63 -7.53
CA PRO A 36 -12.04 5.27 -6.12
C PRO A 36 -11.20 4.04 -5.81
N ALA A 37 -10.58 4.01 -4.64
CA ALA A 37 -9.79 2.86 -4.20
C ALA A 37 -10.69 1.63 -3.99
N PRO A 38 -10.24 0.42 -4.41
CA PRO A 38 -10.98 -0.80 -4.12
C PRO A 38 -11.00 -1.06 -2.61
N ARG A 39 -12.19 -1.39 -2.07
CA ARG A 39 -12.37 -1.60 -0.62
C ARG A 39 -11.56 -2.78 -0.09
N LYS A 40 -11.56 -3.90 -0.81
CA LYS A 40 -10.73 -5.06 -0.50
C LYS A 40 -9.59 -5.13 -1.49
N ALA A 41 -8.38 -5.04 -0.98
CA ALA A 41 -7.20 -5.39 -1.73
C ALA A 41 -6.95 -6.88 -1.50
N GLN A 42 -6.96 -7.69 -2.56
CA GLN A 42 -6.42 -9.04 -2.46
C GLN A 42 -4.94 -8.90 -2.11
N THR A 43 -4.61 -9.06 -0.84
CA THR A 43 -3.23 -9.17 -0.41
C THR A 43 -2.95 -10.68 -0.38
N PRO A 44 -2.13 -11.22 -1.29
CA PRO A 44 -1.64 -12.57 -1.15
C PRO A 44 -0.94 -12.71 0.20
N ASP A 45 -0.81 -13.92 0.73
CA ASP A 45 -0.08 -14.21 1.95
C ASP A 45 1.24 -13.41 1.97
N HIS A 46 1.22 -12.30 2.73
CA HIS A 46 2.32 -11.34 2.73
C HIS A 46 3.41 -11.86 3.66
N ARG A 47 4.48 -12.38 3.07
CA ARG A 47 5.66 -12.79 3.83
C ARG A 47 6.63 -11.64 3.93
N TYR A 48 6.97 -11.31 5.17
CA TYR A 48 7.97 -10.29 5.45
C TYR A 48 9.27 -10.53 4.69
N LYS A 49 9.81 -9.49 4.09
CA LYS A 49 11.12 -9.50 3.45
C LYS A 49 12.10 -8.65 4.23
N ILE A 50 13.21 -9.26 4.58
CA ILE A 50 14.30 -8.61 5.32
C ILE A 50 14.74 -7.36 4.56
N GLY A 51 14.87 -6.26 5.27
CA GLY A 51 15.35 -4.97 4.75
C GLY A 51 16.74 -4.61 5.29
N PRO A 52 17.42 -3.62 4.66
CA PRO A 52 18.58 -2.99 5.26
C PRO A 52 18.26 -2.42 6.64
N LEU A 53 19.23 -2.47 7.56
CA LEU A 53 19.14 -2.04 8.95
C LEU A 53 18.25 -2.89 9.86
N ASP A 54 17.60 -3.92 9.37
CA ASP A 54 16.94 -4.89 10.24
C ASP A 54 17.95 -5.59 11.13
N THR A 55 17.51 -5.91 12.36
CA THR A 55 18.32 -6.71 13.28
C THR A 55 17.83 -8.15 13.30
N LEU A 56 18.71 -9.06 12.96
CA LEU A 56 18.46 -10.48 12.90
C LEU A 56 19.16 -11.20 14.05
N ASN A 57 18.48 -12.17 14.66
CA ASN A 57 19.09 -13.13 15.55
C ASN A 57 19.27 -14.45 14.79
N VAL A 58 20.49 -14.80 14.47
CA VAL A 58 20.84 -16.05 13.79
C VAL A 58 21.19 -17.07 14.86
N VAL A 59 20.43 -18.14 14.95
CA VAL A 59 20.62 -19.23 15.93
C VAL A 59 21.04 -20.47 15.18
N VAL A 60 22.22 -20.99 15.53
CA VAL A 60 22.76 -22.26 15.04
C VAL A 60 22.63 -23.29 16.17
N TRP A 61 21.77 -24.28 15.95
CA TRP A 61 21.48 -25.30 16.97
C TRP A 61 22.74 -26.04 17.41
N ARG A 62 22.93 -26.18 18.72
CA ARG A 62 24.10 -26.79 19.38
C ARG A 62 25.45 -26.10 19.13
N ASN A 63 25.45 -24.92 18.51
CA ASN A 63 26.68 -24.16 18.25
C ASN A 63 26.44 -22.68 18.66
N PRO A 64 26.41 -22.39 19.96
CA PRO A 64 26.16 -21.02 20.44
C PRO A 64 27.24 -20.02 19.98
N GLU A 65 28.46 -20.50 19.77
CA GLU A 65 29.60 -19.70 19.25
C GLU A 65 29.40 -19.23 17.81
N LEU A 66 28.53 -19.89 17.05
CA LEU A 66 28.16 -19.50 15.68
C LEU A 66 26.87 -18.71 15.65
N SER A 67 26.18 -18.63 16.78
CA SER A 67 24.94 -17.89 16.93
C SER A 67 25.20 -16.45 17.34
N GLY A 68 24.34 -15.53 16.92
CA GLY A 68 24.49 -14.12 17.32
C GLY A 68 23.48 -13.20 16.68
N VAL A 69 23.46 -11.97 17.21
CA VAL A 69 22.66 -10.88 16.67
C VAL A 69 23.49 -10.12 15.63
N VAL A 70 22.94 -9.96 14.46
CA VAL A 70 23.56 -9.24 13.34
C VAL A 70 22.61 -8.21 12.77
N THR A 71 23.15 -7.07 12.36
CA THR A 71 22.36 -6.04 11.65
C THR A 71 22.64 -6.15 10.16
N VAL A 72 21.59 -6.09 9.37
CA VAL A 72 21.69 -6.05 7.92
C VAL A 72 22.32 -4.72 7.51
N ARG A 73 23.44 -4.79 6.81
CA ARG A 73 24.16 -3.61 6.33
C ARG A 73 23.32 -2.83 5.31
N PRO A 74 23.63 -1.54 5.07
CA PRO A 74 22.95 -0.74 4.05
C PRO A 74 23.01 -1.33 2.64
N ASP A 75 24.02 -2.16 2.33
CA ASP A 75 24.13 -2.91 1.07
C ASP A 75 23.25 -4.18 1.03
N GLY A 76 22.48 -4.45 2.11
CA GLY A 76 21.58 -5.58 2.22
C GLY A 76 22.25 -6.90 2.61
N ARG A 77 23.51 -6.89 2.99
CA ARG A 77 24.28 -8.10 3.34
C ARG A 77 24.48 -8.24 4.84
N ILE A 78 24.71 -9.46 5.27
CA ILE A 78 25.08 -9.81 6.64
C ILE A 78 26.38 -10.63 6.63
N SER A 79 27.06 -10.62 7.77
CA SER A 79 28.16 -11.55 8.06
C SER A 79 27.93 -12.16 9.44
N THR A 80 28.05 -13.47 9.53
CA THR A 80 28.01 -14.25 10.76
C THR A 80 29.34 -14.99 10.93
N PRO A 81 29.63 -15.58 12.10
CA PRO A 81 30.81 -16.42 12.23
C PRO A 81 30.83 -17.52 11.14
N LEU A 82 31.97 -17.69 10.49
CA LEU A 82 32.22 -18.63 9.39
C LEU A 82 31.46 -18.38 8.07
N VAL A 83 30.49 -17.46 8.04
CA VAL A 83 29.72 -17.16 6.82
C VAL A 83 29.74 -15.65 6.59
N SER A 84 30.43 -15.22 5.57
CA SER A 84 30.61 -13.80 5.25
C SER A 84 29.80 -13.39 4.02
N ASP A 85 29.33 -12.13 4.02
CA ASP A 85 28.78 -11.47 2.84
C ASP A 85 27.55 -12.12 2.19
N VAL A 86 26.67 -12.71 2.99
CA VAL A 86 25.40 -13.27 2.51
C VAL A 86 24.40 -12.14 2.25
N LEU A 87 23.77 -12.15 1.09
CA LEU A 87 22.68 -11.24 0.77
C LEU A 87 21.44 -11.62 1.58
N ALA A 88 21.02 -10.76 2.50
CA ALA A 88 19.83 -10.95 3.34
C ALA A 88 18.63 -10.17 2.84
N ALA A 89 18.84 -8.95 2.32
CA ALA A 89 17.76 -8.07 1.87
C ALA A 89 16.94 -8.69 0.74
N GLY A 90 15.61 -8.53 0.83
CA GLY A 90 14.65 -9.08 -0.13
C GLY A 90 14.31 -10.55 0.06
N LYS A 91 14.99 -11.27 0.96
CA LYS A 91 14.72 -12.68 1.30
C LYS A 91 13.77 -12.81 2.49
N ASN A 92 13.04 -13.91 2.56
CA ASN A 92 12.33 -14.27 3.78
C ASN A 92 13.32 -14.83 4.82
N PRO A 93 13.06 -14.71 6.12
CA PRO A 93 13.95 -15.27 7.16
C PRO A 93 14.24 -16.77 6.98
N SER A 94 13.24 -17.54 6.51
CA SER A 94 13.42 -18.99 6.24
C SER A 94 14.37 -19.26 5.10
N ASP A 95 14.32 -18.48 4.01
CA ASP A 95 15.18 -18.64 2.85
C ASP A 95 16.64 -18.28 3.21
N LEU A 96 16.80 -17.21 4.01
CA LEU A 96 18.11 -16.81 4.52
C LEU A 96 18.70 -17.88 5.46
N ALA A 97 17.87 -18.48 6.32
CA ALA A 97 18.30 -19.57 7.21
C ALA A 97 18.83 -20.78 6.42
N LEU A 98 18.13 -21.17 5.35
CA LEU A 98 18.58 -22.27 4.48
C LEU A 98 19.91 -21.93 3.78
N GLU A 99 20.10 -20.71 3.35
CA GLU A 99 21.35 -20.30 2.69
C GLU A 99 22.52 -20.32 3.66
N ILE A 100 22.36 -19.75 4.87
CA ILE A 100 23.39 -19.81 5.92
C ILE A 100 23.67 -21.27 6.29
N GLN A 101 22.64 -22.12 6.41
CA GLN A 101 22.80 -23.56 6.68
C GLN A 101 23.66 -24.24 5.61
N ASN A 102 23.40 -23.95 4.33
CA ASN A 102 24.16 -24.53 3.22
C ASN A 102 25.63 -24.10 3.23
N GLU A 103 25.91 -22.83 3.56
CA GLU A 103 27.29 -22.35 3.69
C GLU A 103 28.01 -23.01 4.89
N LEU A 104 27.34 -23.10 6.05
CA LEU A 104 27.88 -23.74 7.24
C LEU A 104 28.12 -25.24 7.07
N SER A 105 27.31 -25.92 6.24
CA SER A 105 27.46 -27.37 5.98
C SER A 105 28.80 -27.76 5.34
N ARG A 106 29.55 -26.79 4.80
CA ARG A 106 30.89 -26.98 4.26
C ARG A 106 31.95 -27.11 5.37
N VAL A 107 31.64 -26.64 6.57
CA VAL A 107 32.58 -26.55 7.69
C VAL A 107 32.15 -27.41 8.87
N ILE A 108 30.85 -27.49 9.14
CA ILE A 108 30.27 -28.27 10.25
C ILE A 108 29.28 -29.30 9.73
N ARG A 109 29.13 -30.41 10.48
CA ARG A 109 28.22 -31.47 10.11
C ARG A 109 26.79 -31.15 10.58
N ASP A 110 25.82 -31.31 9.65
CA ASP A 110 24.37 -31.20 9.91
C ASP A 110 23.95 -29.95 10.70
N PRO A 111 24.33 -28.71 10.25
CA PRO A 111 23.92 -27.50 10.91
C PRO A 111 22.40 -27.29 10.77
N VAL A 112 21.74 -26.85 11.84
CA VAL A 112 20.34 -26.40 11.82
C VAL A 112 20.33 -24.94 12.18
N VAL A 113 19.87 -24.09 11.23
CA VAL A 113 19.89 -22.64 11.39
C VAL A 113 18.48 -22.08 11.45
N THR A 114 18.26 -21.17 12.38
CA THR A 114 17.00 -20.39 12.48
C THR A 114 17.36 -18.90 12.45
N VAL A 115 16.65 -18.14 11.63
CA VAL A 115 16.78 -16.68 11.58
C VAL A 115 15.51 -16.04 12.11
N VAL A 116 15.63 -15.22 13.13
CA VAL A 116 14.54 -14.47 13.76
C VAL A 116 14.80 -12.97 13.54
N VAL A 117 13.82 -12.24 13.02
CA VAL A 117 13.90 -10.79 12.92
C VAL A 117 13.54 -10.20 14.28
N SER A 118 14.49 -9.55 14.94
CA SER A 118 14.32 -8.99 16.28
C SER A 118 13.85 -7.54 16.24
N THR A 119 14.33 -6.75 15.27
CA THR A 119 13.95 -5.36 15.09
C THR A 119 13.71 -5.09 13.61
N PHE A 120 12.56 -4.53 13.31
CA PHE A 120 12.15 -4.14 11.97
C PHE A 120 12.45 -2.64 11.80
N GLN A 121 13.45 -2.28 11.01
CA GLN A 121 13.65 -0.88 10.60
C GLN A 121 12.80 -0.54 9.38
N GLY A 122 12.28 -1.56 8.74
CA GLY A 122 11.38 -1.47 7.61
C GLY A 122 12.10 -1.17 6.30
N ASN A 123 11.97 -2.09 5.38
CA ASN A 123 12.19 -1.76 3.97
C ASN A 123 11.18 -0.68 3.59
N LEU A 124 11.57 0.35 2.86
CA LEU A 124 10.66 1.41 2.35
C LEU A 124 9.44 0.82 1.63
N ASN A 125 9.60 -0.37 1.04
CA ASN A 125 8.51 -1.11 0.40
C ASN A 125 7.53 -1.79 1.39
N GLU A 126 7.88 -1.84 2.68
CA GLU A 126 7.03 -2.40 3.76
C GLU A 126 6.40 -1.29 4.61
N LEU A 127 6.71 -0.02 4.32
CA LEU A 127 6.16 1.12 5.04
C LEU A 127 5.02 1.76 4.27
N ILE A 128 3.98 2.14 5.00
CA ILE A 128 2.94 3.04 4.51
C ILE A 128 3.36 4.45 4.89
N ARG A 129 3.40 5.35 3.93
CA ARG A 129 3.83 6.74 4.13
C ARG A 129 2.64 7.66 4.12
N ILE A 130 2.56 8.55 5.10
CA ILE A 130 1.50 9.55 5.21
C ILE A 130 2.14 10.92 5.04
N VAL A 131 1.64 11.69 4.08
CA VAL A 131 2.20 12.99 3.66
C VAL A 131 1.08 14.04 3.59
N GLY A 132 1.41 15.28 3.90
CA GLY A 132 0.50 16.42 3.82
C GLY A 132 -0.24 16.68 5.13
N GLU A 133 -1.51 17.07 5.06
CA GLU A 133 -2.33 17.57 6.15
C GLU A 133 -2.88 16.46 7.09
N ALA A 134 -2.03 15.54 7.52
CA ALA A 134 -2.26 14.67 8.66
C ALA A 134 -1.68 15.33 9.93
N THR A 135 -2.26 15.04 11.09
CA THR A 135 -1.78 15.62 12.37
C THR A 135 -0.33 15.27 12.65
N ARG A 136 0.10 14.05 12.27
CA ARG A 136 1.48 13.57 12.35
C ARG A 136 1.85 12.86 11.06
N PRO A 137 2.36 13.57 10.04
CA PRO A 137 2.90 12.92 8.84
C PRO A 137 4.07 12.02 9.25
N GLN A 138 3.99 10.74 8.88
CA GLN A 138 4.99 9.74 9.26
C GLN A 138 4.95 8.52 8.35
N SER A 139 5.93 7.65 8.52
CA SER A 139 5.92 6.31 7.95
C SER A 139 5.48 5.30 9.01
N VAL A 140 4.57 4.42 8.63
CA VAL A 140 3.98 3.39 9.50
C VAL A 140 4.33 2.01 8.93
N ALA A 141 4.80 1.09 9.78
CA ALA A 141 5.06 -0.28 9.36
C ALA A 141 3.74 -0.97 8.97
N PHE A 142 3.72 -1.57 7.78
CA PHE A 142 2.58 -2.35 7.32
C PHE A 142 2.36 -3.57 8.21
N ARG A 143 1.11 -3.90 8.47
CA ARG A 143 0.68 -5.14 9.10
C ARG A 143 -0.40 -5.78 8.23
N GLN A 144 -0.45 -7.10 8.23
CA GLN A 144 -1.50 -7.81 7.51
C GLN A 144 -2.89 -7.33 7.97
N ASP A 145 -3.83 -7.27 7.05
CA ASP A 145 -5.22 -6.81 7.27
C ASP A 145 -5.35 -5.36 7.76
N MET A 146 -4.29 -4.53 7.59
CA MET A 146 -4.31 -3.13 7.94
C MET A 146 -5.16 -2.32 6.95
N THR A 147 -5.95 -1.42 7.48
CA THR A 147 -6.85 -0.56 6.72
C THR A 147 -6.40 0.91 6.77
N LEU A 148 -7.00 1.73 5.91
CA LEU A 148 -6.76 3.17 5.89
C LEU A 148 -7.12 3.84 7.22
N LEU A 149 -8.16 3.34 7.92
CA LEU A 149 -8.54 3.82 9.24
C LEU A 149 -7.41 3.60 10.26
N ASP A 150 -6.78 2.41 10.26
CA ASP A 150 -5.67 2.08 11.17
C ASP A 150 -4.46 2.99 10.93
N VAL A 151 -4.18 3.27 9.65
CA VAL A 151 -3.11 4.20 9.24
C VAL A 151 -3.39 5.61 9.77
N MET A 152 -4.62 6.10 9.61
CA MET A 152 -4.99 7.44 10.05
C MET A 152 -5.07 7.58 11.57
N ILE A 153 -5.43 6.52 12.31
CA ILE A 153 -5.36 6.51 13.78
C ILE A 153 -3.92 6.71 14.23
N GLN A 154 -2.96 6.02 13.62
CA GLN A 154 -1.54 6.18 13.96
C GLN A 154 -1.00 7.59 13.61
N ALA A 155 -1.49 8.18 12.51
CA ALA A 155 -1.16 9.54 12.11
C ALA A 155 -1.86 10.61 12.97
N GLY A 156 -2.73 10.24 13.91
CA GLY A 156 -3.47 11.17 14.77
C GLY A 156 -4.63 11.87 14.07
N GLY A 157 -5.07 11.38 12.91
CA GLY A 157 -6.17 11.94 12.12
C GLY A 157 -5.74 13.06 11.18
N LEU A 158 -6.71 13.86 10.76
CA LEU A 158 -6.55 14.99 9.85
C LEU A 158 -6.39 16.30 10.64
N THR A 159 -5.63 17.25 10.08
CA THR A 159 -5.63 18.64 10.55
C THR A 159 -6.94 19.33 10.18
N ASP A 160 -7.20 20.52 10.76
CA ASP A 160 -8.37 21.32 10.42
C ASP A 160 -8.28 21.94 9.01
N PHE A 161 -7.07 21.99 8.45
CA PHE A 161 -6.80 22.50 7.11
C PHE A 161 -6.83 21.41 6.03
N ALA A 162 -7.07 20.16 6.38
CA ALA A 162 -7.04 19.05 5.46
C ALA A 162 -8.28 18.99 4.55
N ASP A 163 -8.07 18.84 3.24
CA ASP A 163 -9.11 18.35 2.34
C ASP A 163 -9.09 16.82 2.33
N GLY A 164 -9.68 16.23 3.36
CA GLY A 164 -9.66 14.77 3.54
C GLY A 164 -10.45 13.98 2.48
N ASN A 165 -11.34 14.61 1.71
CA ASN A 165 -12.07 13.93 0.65
C ASN A 165 -11.41 14.07 -0.73
N ALA A 166 -10.41 14.97 -0.85
CA ALA A 166 -9.50 15.04 -1.99
C ALA A 166 -8.21 14.23 -1.76
N ALA A 167 -8.13 13.44 -0.69
CA ALA A 167 -6.96 12.62 -0.40
C ALA A 167 -6.74 11.53 -1.46
N VAL A 168 -5.47 11.21 -1.70
CA VAL A 168 -5.05 10.25 -2.73
C VAL A 168 -4.24 9.13 -2.09
N LEU A 169 -4.60 7.90 -2.44
CA LEU A 169 -3.84 6.69 -2.13
C LEU A 169 -3.02 6.30 -3.36
N VAL A 170 -1.71 6.33 -3.25
CA VAL A 170 -0.78 5.91 -4.31
C VAL A 170 -0.29 4.50 -3.99
N ARG A 171 -0.56 3.54 -4.86
CA ARG A 171 -0.15 2.14 -4.69
C ARG A 171 1.21 1.88 -5.29
N GLY A 172 2.22 1.75 -4.44
CA GLY A 172 3.59 1.45 -4.87
C GLY A 172 3.70 0.12 -5.63
N ALA A 173 3.05 -0.92 -5.14
CA ALA A 173 3.05 -2.25 -5.76
C ALA A 173 2.35 -2.31 -7.14
N GLU A 174 1.56 -1.29 -7.49
CA GLU A 174 0.85 -1.18 -8.77
C GLU A 174 1.48 -0.12 -9.69
N GLY A 175 2.79 0.11 -9.56
CA GLY A 175 3.50 1.08 -10.40
C GLY A 175 3.14 2.53 -10.13
N GLY A 176 2.70 2.87 -8.93
CA GLY A 176 2.33 4.23 -8.54
C GLY A 176 0.91 4.63 -8.95
N LYS A 177 0.04 3.68 -9.19
CA LYS A 177 -1.38 3.95 -9.53
C LYS A 177 -2.06 4.72 -8.40
N GLN A 178 -2.81 5.76 -8.78
CA GLN A 178 -3.45 6.68 -7.87
C GLN A 178 -4.94 6.40 -7.75
N TYR A 179 -5.45 6.46 -6.51
CA TYR A 179 -6.85 6.24 -6.18
C TYR A 179 -7.36 7.37 -5.28
N SER A 180 -8.58 7.81 -5.49
CA SER A 180 -9.24 8.75 -4.57
C SER A 180 -9.72 8.03 -3.33
N VAL A 181 -9.55 8.65 -2.16
CA VAL A 181 -10.02 8.15 -0.86
C VAL A 181 -10.73 9.25 -0.09
N ARG A 182 -11.79 8.91 0.67
CA ARG A 182 -12.66 9.84 1.36
C ARG A 182 -12.37 9.83 2.88
N LEU A 183 -11.21 10.35 3.26
CA LEU A 183 -10.75 10.35 4.67
C LEU A 183 -11.65 11.17 5.59
N LYS A 184 -12.19 12.31 5.11
CA LYS A 184 -13.10 13.14 5.91
C LYS A 184 -14.41 12.41 6.22
N ASP A 185 -14.97 11.70 5.25
CA ASP A 185 -16.17 10.90 5.45
C ASP A 185 -15.91 9.74 6.41
N LEU A 186 -14.77 9.06 6.27
CA LEU A 186 -14.34 7.97 7.15
C LEU A 186 -14.16 8.44 8.60
N LEU A 187 -13.39 9.53 8.82
CA LEU A 187 -12.94 9.92 10.16
C LEU A 187 -13.93 10.86 10.88
N LYS A 188 -14.60 11.75 10.15
CA LYS A 188 -15.49 12.77 10.75
C LYS A 188 -16.96 12.39 10.68
N ARG A 189 -17.37 11.58 9.68
CA ARG A 189 -18.78 11.16 9.49
C ARG A 189 -19.02 9.70 9.86
N GLY A 190 -17.97 8.91 10.12
CA GLY A 190 -18.06 7.49 10.44
C GLY A 190 -18.49 6.62 9.25
N ASP A 191 -18.30 7.08 8.00
CA ASP A 191 -18.63 6.30 6.81
C ASP A 191 -17.61 5.18 6.58
N ILE A 192 -17.86 4.02 7.17
CA ILE A 192 -17.04 2.82 7.01
C ILE A 192 -16.96 2.36 5.55
N SER A 193 -17.90 2.79 4.69
CA SER A 193 -17.82 2.46 3.27
C SER A 193 -16.63 3.11 2.57
N ALA A 194 -16.05 4.15 3.16
CA ALA A 194 -14.83 4.81 2.69
C ALA A 194 -13.54 4.15 3.20
N ASN A 195 -13.64 3.17 4.12
CA ASN A 195 -12.47 2.42 4.57
C ASN A 195 -12.01 1.43 3.50
N VAL A 196 -10.73 1.45 3.20
CA VAL A 196 -10.10 0.59 2.19
C VAL A 196 -8.86 -0.09 2.78
N ASP A 197 -8.54 -1.29 2.29
CA ASP A 197 -7.33 -1.98 2.67
C ASP A 197 -6.10 -1.27 2.09
N VAL A 198 -5.06 -1.17 2.88
CA VAL A 198 -3.76 -0.66 2.44
C VAL A 198 -2.82 -1.81 2.11
N LYS A 199 -1.81 -1.54 1.28
CA LYS A 199 -0.77 -2.50 0.89
C LYS A 199 0.61 -1.99 1.29
N PRO A 200 1.59 -2.88 1.44
CA PRO A 200 2.98 -2.47 1.64
C PRO A 200 3.43 -1.48 0.56
N GLY A 201 4.13 -0.44 0.96
CA GLY A 201 4.63 0.59 0.04
C GLY A 201 3.60 1.65 -0.39
N ASP A 202 2.38 1.61 0.12
CA ASP A 202 1.36 2.62 -0.18
C ASP A 202 1.74 4.00 0.38
N ILE A 203 1.31 5.05 -0.33
CA ILE A 203 1.48 6.43 0.11
C ILE A 203 0.11 7.08 0.20
N VAL A 204 -0.23 7.62 1.36
CA VAL A 204 -1.43 8.42 1.58
C VAL A 204 -1.05 9.89 1.52
N ILE A 205 -1.57 10.62 0.54
CA ILE A 205 -1.35 12.04 0.35
C ILE A 205 -2.61 12.78 0.74
N VAL A 206 -2.51 13.66 1.73
CA VAL A 206 -3.62 14.49 2.20
C VAL A 206 -3.36 15.93 1.80
N PRO A 207 -4.08 16.47 0.81
CA PRO A 207 -3.88 17.85 0.39
C PRO A 207 -4.47 18.83 1.40
N GLN A 208 -3.99 20.08 1.32
CA GLN A 208 -4.58 21.19 2.04
C GLN A 208 -5.88 21.63 1.36
N SER A 209 -6.86 22.04 2.16
CA SER A 209 -8.09 22.66 1.67
C SER A 209 -7.79 24.08 1.15
N TRP A 210 -8.21 24.37 -0.06
CA TRP A 210 -8.27 25.74 -0.59
C TRP A 210 -9.69 26.25 -0.29
N PHE A 211 -9.78 27.33 0.44
CA PHE A 211 -11.07 27.93 0.85
C PHE A 211 -11.90 28.38 -0.33
#